data_fa07af0f2c74d28893c6018e15d6024e
#
_entry.id   fa07af0f2c74d28893c6018e15d6024e
#
_cell.length_a   1.000
_cell.length_b   1.000
_cell.length_c   1.000
_cell.angle_alpha   90.00
_cell.angle_beta   90.00
_cell.angle_gamma   90.00
#
_symmetry.space_group_name_H-M   'P 1'
#
loop_
_entity.id
_entity.type
_entity.pdbx_description
1 polymer ?
#
loop_
_entity_poly.entity_id
_entity_poly.type
_entity_poly.pdbx_seq_one_letter_code
_entity_poly.pdbx_strand_id
1 'polypeptide(L)'
;LEKIVDTLRRNGVDYVFDTTFSADLTIMEEGTEFVERFTNGDLDMYPMFTSCCPGWVRFIKSQYPQMVNRLSSAKSPQEMFGAVMKTAFAKKMNIDPDRIFALSIMPCVAKKDEREKPLFHGEFAGHGVDCVLTTRELDRLIRADHIDPKTLKDAAFDTPFTEGTGAGVIFGATGGAVSYTHLTLPTIC
;
A
#
# COMPACT_ATOMS: atom_id res chain seq x y z
N LEU A 1 -11.33 12.79 -4.96
CA LEU A 1 -10.00 12.20 -5.22
C LEU A 1 -9.32 12.93 -6.39
N GLU A 2 -10.00 13.20 -7.49
CA GLU A 2 -9.44 13.81 -8.71
C GLU A 2 -8.76 15.17 -8.45
N LYS A 3 -9.28 15.98 -7.53
CA LYS A 3 -8.65 17.24 -7.12
C LYS A 3 -7.35 17.06 -6.34
N ILE A 4 -7.17 15.92 -5.67
CA ILE A 4 -5.89 15.59 -5.01
C ILE A 4 -4.81 15.36 -6.05
N VAL A 5 -5.14 14.75 -7.18
CA VAL A 5 -4.20 14.52 -8.29
C VAL A 5 -3.67 15.86 -8.82
N ASP A 6 -4.57 16.83 -9.09
CA ASP A 6 -4.17 18.19 -9.53
C ASP A 6 -3.28 18.88 -8.48
N THR A 7 -3.63 18.72 -7.19
CA THR A 7 -2.83 19.26 -6.10
C THR A 7 -1.40 18.71 -6.10
N LEU A 8 -1.27 17.39 -6.21
CA LEU A 8 0.04 16.74 -6.20
C LEU A 8 0.89 17.14 -7.40
N ARG A 9 0.28 17.24 -8.59
CA ARG A 9 0.97 17.72 -9.79
C ARG A 9 1.44 19.17 -9.67
N ARG A 10 0.66 20.05 -9.04
CA ARG A 10 1.08 21.43 -8.75
C ARG A 10 2.25 21.47 -7.76
N ASN A 11 2.37 20.48 -6.89
CA ASN A 11 3.50 20.32 -5.97
C ASN A 11 4.71 19.61 -6.63
N GLY A 12 4.72 19.45 -7.95
CA GLY A 12 5.85 18.89 -8.68
C GLY A 12 5.93 17.38 -8.72
N VAL A 13 4.83 16.69 -8.43
CA VAL A 13 4.76 15.23 -8.58
C VAL A 13 4.55 14.88 -10.04
N ASP A 14 5.47 14.13 -10.65
CA ASP A 14 5.44 13.78 -12.07
C ASP A 14 4.33 12.77 -12.40
N TYR A 15 4.14 11.77 -11.55
CA TYR A 15 3.15 10.70 -11.71
C TYR A 15 2.35 10.48 -10.44
N VAL A 16 1.05 10.35 -10.58
CA VAL A 16 0.12 10.09 -9.46
C VAL A 16 -0.70 8.84 -9.76
N PHE A 17 -0.51 7.81 -8.98
CA PHE A 17 -1.13 6.50 -9.17
C PHE A 17 -2.14 6.18 -8.07
N ASP A 18 -3.13 5.35 -8.40
CA ASP A 18 -4.06 4.79 -7.43
C ASP A 18 -3.49 3.49 -6.84
N THR A 19 -3.50 3.39 -5.52
CA THR A 19 -3.03 2.21 -4.78
C THR A 19 -3.92 0.97 -5.03
N THR A 20 -5.11 1.12 -5.60
CA THR A 20 -5.98 0.00 -5.98
C THR A 20 -5.31 -0.97 -6.94
N PHE A 21 -4.42 -0.48 -7.82
CA PHE A 21 -3.61 -1.34 -8.67
C PHE A 21 -2.76 -2.33 -7.86
N SER A 22 -2.06 -1.85 -6.85
CA SER A 22 -1.23 -2.72 -5.99
C SER A 22 -2.05 -3.54 -4.99
N ALA A 23 -3.28 -3.12 -4.68
CA ALA A 23 -4.21 -3.95 -3.94
C ALA A 23 -4.62 -5.18 -4.75
N ASP A 24 -4.83 -5.04 -6.06
CA ASP A 24 -5.06 -6.19 -6.96
C ASP A 24 -3.87 -7.16 -6.92
N LEU A 25 -2.63 -6.65 -6.98
CA LEU A 25 -1.43 -7.48 -6.86
C LEU A 25 -1.38 -8.23 -5.52
N THR A 26 -1.69 -7.54 -4.43
CA THR A 26 -1.73 -8.16 -3.10
C THR A 26 -2.76 -9.29 -3.03
N ILE A 27 -3.95 -9.09 -3.61
CA ILE A 27 -4.99 -10.12 -3.67
C ILE A 27 -4.51 -11.33 -4.47
N MET A 28 -3.82 -11.12 -5.58
CA MET A 28 -3.27 -12.20 -6.40
C MET A 28 -2.21 -13.00 -5.63
N GLU A 29 -1.27 -12.34 -4.98
CA GLU A 29 -0.21 -12.98 -4.20
C GLU A 29 -0.77 -13.74 -2.98
N GLU A 30 -1.61 -13.08 -2.18
CA GLU A 30 -2.23 -13.73 -1.02
C GLU A 30 -3.16 -14.89 -1.43
N GLY A 31 -3.89 -14.73 -2.53
CA GLY A 31 -4.74 -15.79 -3.06
C GLY A 31 -3.94 -16.98 -3.55
N THR A 32 -2.82 -16.74 -4.23
CA THR A 32 -1.91 -17.80 -4.66
C THR A 32 -1.32 -18.55 -3.47
N GLU A 33 -0.80 -17.81 -2.49
CA GLU A 33 -0.27 -18.39 -1.26
C GLU A 33 -1.33 -19.21 -0.51
N PHE A 34 -2.57 -18.72 -0.45
CA PHE A 34 -3.68 -19.46 0.17
C PHE A 34 -3.92 -20.81 -0.54
N VAL A 35 -3.99 -20.79 -1.88
CA VAL A 35 -4.21 -22.01 -2.68
C VAL A 35 -3.04 -22.99 -2.51
N GLU A 36 -1.80 -22.50 -2.50
CA GLU A 36 -0.62 -23.33 -2.29
C GLU A 36 -0.62 -24.00 -0.92
N ARG A 37 -0.85 -23.23 0.16
CA ARG A 37 -0.96 -23.78 1.53
C ARG A 37 -2.08 -24.81 1.64
N PHE A 38 -3.23 -24.54 1.01
CA PHE A 38 -4.36 -25.47 1.01
C PHE A 38 -4.06 -26.77 0.27
N THR A 39 -3.44 -26.67 -0.90
CA THR A 39 -3.11 -27.82 -1.74
C THR A 39 -2.02 -28.71 -1.10
N ASN A 40 -1.07 -28.07 -0.40
CA ASN A 40 -0.01 -28.80 0.30
C ASN A 40 -0.48 -29.46 1.61
N GLY A 41 -1.69 -29.15 2.06
CA GLY A 41 -2.25 -29.70 3.30
C GLY A 41 -1.66 -29.09 4.56
N ASP A 42 -1.16 -27.87 4.51
CA ASP A 42 -0.56 -27.13 5.62
C ASP A 42 -1.63 -26.67 6.63
N LEU A 43 -2.38 -27.60 7.19
CA LEU A 43 -3.54 -27.32 8.06
C LEU A 43 -3.17 -26.53 9.33
N ASP A 44 -1.95 -26.66 9.81
CA ASP A 44 -1.44 -25.92 10.98
C ASP A 44 -1.28 -24.42 10.71
N MET A 45 -1.30 -24.03 9.41
CA MET A 45 -1.22 -22.63 8.97
C MET A 45 -2.60 -21.95 8.90
N TYR A 46 -3.67 -22.66 9.24
CA TYR A 46 -5.04 -22.09 9.26
C TYR A 46 -5.50 -21.65 10.64
N PRO A 47 -6.33 -20.60 10.73
CA PRO A 47 -6.69 -19.70 9.65
C PRO A 47 -5.46 -18.91 9.16
N MET A 48 -5.37 -18.69 7.84
CA MET A 48 -4.39 -17.78 7.27
C MET A 48 -4.85 -16.33 7.48
N PHE A 49 -3.94 -15.49 7.94
CA PHE A 49 -4.22 -14.06 8.18
C PHE A 49 -3.53 -13.20 7.12
N THR A 50 -4.21 -12.16 6.66
CA THR A 50 -3.60 -11.15 5.81
C THR A 50 -2.52 -10.37 6.57
N SER A 51 -1.53 -9.83 5.86
CA SER A 51 -0.39 -9.10 6.45
C SER A 51 -0.26 -7.65 5.98
N CYS A 52 -1.24 -7.13 5.23
CA CYS A 52 -1.18 -5.80 4.65
C CYS A 52 -1.28 -4.65 5.69
N CYS A 53 -1.71 -4.93 6.93
CA CYS A 53 -1.79 -3.95 8.00
C CYS A 53 -0.60 -4.11 8.97
N PRO A 54 0.36 -3.17 9.01
CA PRO A 54 1.52 -3.27 9.90
C PRO A 54 1.16 -3.22 11.39
N GLY A 55 0.09 -2.53 11.75
CA GLY A 55 -0.45 -2.54 13.11
C GLY A 55 -0.94 -3.92 13.53
N TRP A 56 -1.67 -4.60 12.64
CA TRP A 56 -2.13 -5.98 12.85
C TRP A 56 -0.96 -6.96 12.97
N VAL A 57 0.01 -6.88 12.07
CA VAL A 57 1.22 -7.72 12.12
C VAL A 57 1.97 -7.52 13.43
N ARG A 58 2.12 -6.29 13.89
CA ARG A 58 2.76 -5.96 15.16
C ARG A 58 1.98 -6.52 16.35
N PHE A 59 0.65 -6.42 16.32
CA PHE A 59 -0.22 -7.00 17.35
C PHE A 59 -0.05 -8.51 17.44
N ILE A 60 -0.11 -9.23 16.32
CA ILE A 60 0.11 -10.69 16.29
C ILE A 60 1.50 -11.03 16.84
N LYS A 61 2.55 -10.35 16.37
CA LYS A 61 3.92 -10.61 16.83
C LYS A 61 4.12 -10.40 18.34
N SER A 62 3.40 -9.44 18.93
CA SER A 62 3.55 -9.09 20.33
C SER A 62 2.64 -9.88 21.26
N GLN A 63 1.40 -10.15 20.86
CA GLN A 63 0.39 -10.77 21.71
C GLN A 63 0.17 -12.26 21.43
N TYR A 64 0.41 -12.67 20.19
CA TYR A 64 0.16 -14.04 19.74
C TYR A 64 1.32 -14.57 18.87
N PRO A 65 2.56 -14.60 19.41
CA PRO A 65 3.75 -14.98 18.64
C PRO A 65 3.64 -16.38 18.01
N GLN A 66 2.88 -17.29 18.61
CA GLN A 66 2.61 -18.62 18.07
C GLN A 66 1.77 -18.61 16.78
N MET A 67 1.15 -17.48 16.43
CA MET A 67 0.34 -17.34 15.21
C MET A 67 1.08 -16.61 14.07
N VAL A 68 2.34 -16.25 14.27
CA VAL A 68 3.11 -15.48 13.27
C VAL A 68 3.25 -16.24 11.95
N ASN A 69 3.40 -17.56 12.01
CA ASN A 69 3.47 -18.43 10.83
C ASN A 69 2.16 -18.48 10.01
N ARG A 70 1.05 -18.03 10.60
CA ARG A 70 -0.25 -17.96 9.92
C ARG A 70 -0.46 -16.66 9.13
N LEU A 71 0.42 -15.68 9.33
CA LEU A 71 0.39 -14.46 8.52
C LEU A 71 0.80 -14.77 7.08
N SER A 72 0.19 -14.07 6.13
CA SER A 72 0.63 -14.09 4.74
C SER A 72 2.04 -13.53 4.62
N SER A 73 2.82 -14.07 3.72
CA SER A 73 4.15 -13.58 3.36
C SER A 73 4.10 -12.40 2.37
N ALA A 74 2.92 -12.12 1.79
CA ALA A 74 2.75 -11.08 0.80
C ALA A 74 3.02 -9.68 1.40
N LYS A 75 3.66 -8.83 0.60
CA LYS A 75 3.84 -7.42 0.93
C LYS A 75 2.49 -6.69 0.91
N SER A 76 2.39 -5.60 1.68
CA SER A 76 1.22 -4.74 1.60
C SER A 76 1.12 -4.04 0.23
N PRO A 77 -0.07 -3.54 -0.16
CA PRO A 77 -0.24 -2.75 -1.38
C PRO A 77 0.74 -1.59 -1.49
N GLN A 78 1.05 -0.90 -0.38
CA GLN A 78 2.04 0.16 -0.36
C GLN A 78 3.43 -0.33 -0.79
N GLU A 79 3.91 -1.40 -0.16
CA GLU A 79 5.25 -1.92 -0.43
C GLU A 79 5.34 -2.64 -1.77
N MET A 80 4.27 -3.30 -2.21
CA MET A 80 4.19 -3.86 -3.57
C MET A 80 4.27 -2.76 -4.63
N PHE A 81 3.55 -1.65 -4.41
CA PHE A 81 3.60 -0.54 -5.35
C PHE A 81 5.00 0.08 -5.43
N GLY A 82 5.66 0.29 -4.28
CA GLY A 82 7.03 0.78 -4.22
C GLY A 82 8.00 -0.13 -5.00
N ALA A 83 7.86 -1.45 -4.84
CA ALA A 83 8.66 -2.42 -5.59
C ALA A 83 8.40 -2.33 -7.10
N VAL A 84 7.12 -2.28 -7.53
CA VAL A 84 6.74 -2.16 -8.95
C VAL A 84 7.26 -0.85 -9.56
N MET A 85 7.21 0.25 -8.81
CA MET A 85 7.72 1.56 -9.27
C MET A 85 9.22 1.50 -9.57
N LYS A 86 9.99 0.91 -8.68
CA LYS A 86 11.46 0.84 -8.82
C LYS A 86 11.94 -0.32 -9.69
N THR A 87 11.05 -1.17 -10.18
CA THR A 87 11.39 -2.28 -11.08
C THR A 87 10.71 -2.15 -12.44
N ALA A 88 9.48 -2.63 -12.55
CA ALA A 88 8.77 -2.73 -13.81
C ALA A 88 8.45 -1.34 -14.43
N PHE A 89 8.05 -0.36 -13.61
CA PHE A 89 7.78 1.00 -14.09
C PHE A 89 9.08 1.69 -14.52
N ALA A 90 10.13 1.62 -13.69
CA ALA A 90 11.44 2.16 -14.01
C ALA A 90 11.95 1.63 -15.36
N LYS A 91 11.86 0.31 -15.56
CA LYS A 91 12.23 -0.35 -16.82
C LYS A 91 11.35 0.12 -17.99
N LYS A 92 10.04 0.19 -17.81
CA LYS A 92 9.09 0.63 -18.85
C LYS A 92 9.36 2.06 -19.31
N MET A 93 9.66 2.95 -18.36
CA MET A 93 9.92 4.36 -18.64
C MET A 93 11.38 4.67 -18.96
N ASN A 94 12.24 3.65 -18.91
CA ASN A 94 13.70 3.79 -19.08
C ASN A 94 14.30 4.84 -18.11
N ILE A 95 13.87 4.76 -16.85
CA ILE A 95 14.34 5.62 -15.75
C ILE A 95 15.20 4.77 -14.83
N ASP A 96 16.30 5.33 -14.36
CA ASP A 96 17.11 4.72 -13.32
C ASP A 96 16.29 4.61 -12.02
N PRO A 97 16.13 3.41 -11.41
CA PRO A 97 15.40 3.24 -10.16
C PRO A 97 15.82 4.19 -9.03
N ASP A 98 17.11 4.51 -8.94
CA ASP A 98 17.66 5.41 -7.92
C ASP A 98 17.22 6.87 -8.11
N ARG A 99 16.69 7.22 -9.27
CA ARG A 99 16.10 8.53 -9.56
C ARG A 99 14.60 8.61 -9.27
N ILE A 100 13.99 7.51 -8.88
CA ILE A 100 12.56 7.46 -8.56
C ILE A 100 12.39 7.70 -7.06
N PHE A 101 11.72 8.80 -6.71
CA PHE A 101 11.28 9.06 -5.34
C PHE A 101 9.82 8.66 -5.19
N ALA A 102 9.56 7.56 -4.51
CA ALA A 102 8.23 7.01 -4.29
C ALA A 102 7.61 7.58 -3.01
N LEU A 103 6.62 8.47 -3.18
CA LEU A 103 5.84 9.05 -2.09
C LEU A 103 4.51 8.30 -1.95
N SER A 104 4.27 7.75 -0.77
CA SER A 104 2.99 7.10 -0.42
C SER A 104 2.13 8.04 0.44
N ILE A 105 0.84 8.13 0.13
CA ILE A 105 -0.14 8.89 0.92
C ILE A 105 -1.13 7.92 1.51
N MET A 106 -1.10 7.77 2.83
CA MET A 106 -1.88 6.76 3.55
C MET A 106 -2.61 7.36 4.75
N PRO A 107 -3.80 6.88 5.11
CA PRO A 107 -4.51 7.36 6.30
C PRO A 107 -3.92 6.84 7.62
N CYS A 108 -2.92 5.98 7.57
CA CYS A 108 -2.42 5.21 8.70
C CYS A 108 -0.95 5.54 9.02
N VAL A 109 -0.68 5.95 10.27
CA VAL A 109 0.69 6.22 10.75
C VAL A 109 1.58 4.97 10.75
N ALA A 110 1.00 3.79 10.98
CA ALA A 110 1.76 2.54 11.00
C ALA A 110 2.44 2.21 9.65
N LYS A 111 1.97 2.81 8.55
CA LYS A 111 2.60 2.70 7.23
C LYS A 111 3.99 3.37 7.16
N LYS A 112 4.26 4.32 8.04
CA LYS A 112 5.62 4.89 8.21
C LYS A 112 6.58 3.89 8.84
N ASP A 113 6.11 3.16 9.87
CA ASP A 113 6.89 2.12 10.51
C ASP A 113 7.11 0.90 9.59
N GLU A 114 6.15 0.60 8.73
CA GLU A 114 6.27 -0.46 7.73
C GLU A 114 7.43 -0.22 6.78
N ARG A 115 7.55 1.00 6.25
CA ARG A 115 8.62 1.42 5.35
C ARG A 115 10.02 1.21 5.97
N GLU A 116 10.17 1.42 7.28
CA GLU A 116 11.46 1.32 7.97
C GLU A 116 11.93 -0.13 8.20
N LYS A 117 11.08 -1.13 7.96
CA LYS A 117 11.42 -2.53 8.23
C LYS A 117 12.32 -3.12 7.17
N PRO A 118 13.42 -3.82 7.57
CA PRO A 118 14.34 -4.45 6.63
C PRO A 118 13.69 -5.44 5.67
N LEU A 119 12.62 -6.10 6.08
CA LEU A 119 11.87 -7.07 5.27
C LEU A 119 11.21 -6.47 4.01
N PHE A 120 11.06 -5.15 3.99
CA PHE A 120 10.45 -4.43 2.87
C PHE A 120 11.48 -3.73 1.99
N HIS A 121 12.77 -3.93 2.26
CA HIS A 121 13.84 -3.48 1.38
C HIS A 121 13.86 -4.41 0.16
N GLY A 122 13.79 -3.81 -1.03
CA GLY A 122 13.83 -4.54 -2.30
C GLY A 122 15.24 -4.93 -2.73
N GLU A 123 15.37 -5.44 -3.95
CA GLU A 123 16.64 -5.78 -4.59
C GLU A 123 17.43 -4.56 -5.10
N PHE A 124 16.92 -3.36 -4.90
CA PHE A 124 17.54 -2.09 -5.28
C PHE A 124 18.11 -1.39 -4.06
N ALA A 125 19.06 -0.49 -4.28
CA ALA A 125 19.64 0.32 -3.22
C ALA A 125 18.56 1.23 -2.60
N GLY A 126 18.15 0.96 -1.37
CA GLY A 126 17.18 1.76 -0.64
C GLY A 126 15.82 1.12 -0.41
N HIS A 127 14.84 1.95 -0.12
CA HIS A 127 13.47 1.55 0.16
C HIS A 127 12.63 1.50 -1.12
N GLY A 128 11.66 0.58 -1.20
CA GLY A 128 10.65 0.60 -2.26
C GLY A 128 9.82 1.89 -2.21
N VAL A 129 9.43 2.30 -1.00
CA VAL A 129 8.77 3.57 -0.71
C VAL A 129 9.74 4.49 0.03
N ASP A 130 9.99 5.69 -0.48
CA ASP A 130 10.98 6.63 0.09
C ASP A 130 10.38 7.50 1.18
N CYS A 131 9.09 7.83 1.07
CA CYS A 131 8.40 8.66 2.05
C CYS A 131 6.94 8.24 2.20
N VAL A 132 6.42 8.33 3.42
CA VAL A 132 5.00 8.12 3.71
C VAL A 132 4.43 9.35 4.38
N LEU A 133 3.44 9.97 3.75
CA LEU A 133 2.63 11.03 4.33
C LEU A 133 1.28 10.49 4.77
N THR A 134 0.83 10.91 5.93
CA THR A 134 -0.57 10.71 6.31
C THR A 134 -1.46 11.72 5.56
N THR A 135 -2.75 11.41 5.44
CA THR A 135 -3.73 12.35 4.85
C THR A 135 -3.76 13.69 5.59
N ARG A 136 -3.50 13.70 6.90
CA ARG A 136 -3.39 14.93 7.70
C ARG A 136 -2.13 15.74 7.39
N GLU A 137 -1.04 15.07 7.09
CA GLU A 137 0.21 15.75 6.68
C GLU A 137 0.07 16.30 5.26
N LEU A 138 -0.62 15.58 4.37
CA LEU A 138 -0.96 16.11 3.06
C LEU A 138 -1.83 17.38 3.15
N ASP A 139 -2.85 17.40 4.02
CA ASP A 139 -3.66 18.61 4.26
C ASP A 139 -2.80 19.79 4.73
N ARG A 140 -1.84 19.55 5.62
CA ARG A 140 -0.89 20.58 6.07
C ARG A 140 0.00 21.08 4.93
N LEU A 141 0.48 20.19 4.06
CA LEU A 141 1.28 20.57 2.90
C LEU A 141 0.46 21.45 1.95
N ILE A 142 -0.77 21.06 1.61
CA ILE A 142 -1.68 21.83 0.76
C ILE A 142 -1.90 23.23 1.31
N ARG A 143 -2.08 23.35 2.62
CA ARG A 143 -2.25 24.67 3.30
C ARG A 143 -0.98 25.49 3.30
N ALA A 144 0.18 24.85 3.49
CA ALA A 144 1.47 25.53 3.47
C ALA A 144 1.80 26.13 2.11
N ASP A 145 1.41 25.45 1.04
CA ASP A 145 1.60 25.91 -0.33
C ASP A 145 0.51 26.89 -0.80
N HIS A 146 -0.39 27.30 0.10
CA HIS A 146 -1.47 28.25 -0.19
C HIS A 146 -2.34 27.87 -1.41
N ILE A 147 -2.53 26.58 -1.65
CA ILE A 147 -3.38 26.10 -2.75
C ILE A 147 -4.84 26.34 -2.40
N ASP A 148 -5.50 27.20 -3.18
CA ASP A 148 -6.95 27.42 -3.02
C ASP A 148 -7.72 26.22 -3.61
N PRO A 149 -8.48 25.46 -2.78
CA PRO A 149 -9.26 24.30 -3.23
C PRO A 149 -10.27 24.62 -4.34
N LYS A 150 -10.70 25.90 -4.47
CA LYS A 150 -11.64 26.34 -5.50
C LYS A 150 -11.01 26.39 -6.90
N THR A 151 -9.68 26.50 -6.97
CA THR A 151 -8.93 26.54 -8.22
C THR A 151 -8.52 25.17 -8.73
N LEU A 152 -8.73 24.12 -7.93
CA LEU A 152 -8.37 22.75 -8.28
C LEU A 152 -9.30 22.19 -9.35
N LYS A 153 -8.70 21.54 -10.33
CA LYS A 153 -9.38 20.84 -11.42
C LYS A 153 -9.47 19.35 -11.13
N ASP A 154 -10.45 18.72 -11.71
CA ASP A 154 -10.52 17.26 -11.71
C ASP A 154 -9.45 16.73 -12.68
N ALA A 155 -8.60 15.84 -12.20
CA ALA A 155 -7.50 15.23 -12.95
C ALA A 155 -7.48 13.72 -12.71
N ALA A 156 -7.28 12.95 -13.76
CA ALA A 156 -7.22 11.50 -13.69
C ALA A 156 -5.88 11.02 -13.11
N PHE A 157 -5.90 9.87 -12.48
CA PHE A 157 -4.69 9.13 -12.10
C PHE A 157 -3.94 8.65 -13.33
N ASP A 158 -2.65 8.54 -13.21
CA ASP A 158 -1.83 7.86 -14.21
C ASP A 158 -2.00 6.33 -14.07
N THR A 159 -2.02 5.64 -15.20
CA THR A 159 -2.10 4.17 -15.24
C THR A 159 -0.73 3.60 -15.58
N PRO A 160 -0.04 2.96 -14.61
CA PRO A 160 1.34 2.54 -14.85
C PRO A 160 1.44 1.41 -15.88
N PHE A 161 0.45 0.53 -15.96
CA PHE A 161 0.47 -0.63 -16.86
C PHE A 161 -0.86 -0.84 -17.58
N THR A 162 -1.83 -1.42 -16.88
CA THR A 162 -3.21 -1.66 -17.32
C THR A 162 -4.16 -1.16 -16.26
N GLU A 163 -5.42 -1.02 -16.60
CA GLU A 163 -6.44 -0.81 -15.58
C GLU A 163 -6.48 -2.01 -14.64
N GLY A 164 -6.72 -1.76 -13.35
CA GLY A 164 -6.89 -2.81 -12.36
C GLY A 164 -8.12 -3.67 -12.66
N THR A 165 -8.19 -4.85 -12.05
CA THR A 165 -9.33 -5.78 -12.22
C THR A 165 -10.61 -5.29 -11.55
N GLY A 166 -10.52 -4.27 -10.70
CA GLY A 166 -11.59 -3.79 -9.85
C GLY A 166 -11.70 -4.52 -8.50
N ALA A 167 -11.00 -5.63 -8.32
CA ALA A 167 -10.99 -6.35 -7.05
C ALA A 167 -10.39 -5.48 -5.92
N GLY A 168 -9.32 -4.74 -6.21
CA GLY A 168 -8.72 -3.78 -5.27
C GLY A 168 -9.66 -2.66 -4.85
N VAL A 169 -10.57 -2.22 -5.74
CA VAL A 169 -11.61 -1.24 -5.40
C VAL A 169 -12.62 -1.84 -4.42
N ILE A 170 -13.07 -3.07 -4.65
CA ILE A 170 -13.98 -3.78 -3.74
C ILE A 170 -13.32 -3.98 -2.40
N PHE A 171 -12.07 -4.45 -2.38
CA PHE A 171 -11.27 -4.64 -1.18
C PHE A 171 -11.09 -3.33 -0.40
N GLY A 172 -10.79 -2.22 -1.09
CA GLY A 172 -10.64 -0.91 -0.49
C GLY A 172 -11.96 -0.31 0.02
N ALA A 173 -13.08 -0.51 -0.70
CA ALA A 173 -14.40 0.00 -0.32
C ALA A 173 -14.94 -0.69 0.93
N THR A 174 -14.66 -1.97 1.11
CA THR A 174 -15.00 -2.72 2.34
C THR A 174 -14.02 -2.43 3.48
N GLY A 175 -12.97 -1.65 3.22
CA GLY A 175 -11.99 -1.19 4.18
C GLY A 175 -10.79 -2.13 4.36
N GLY A 176 -10.67 -3.13 3.50
CA GLY A 176 -9.58 -4.09 3.52
C GLY A 176 -9.48 -4.85 4.85
N ALA A 177 -8.31 -5.40 5.13
CA ALA A 177 -8.05 -6.18 6.34
C ALA A 177 -8.32 -5.40 7.65
N VAL A 178 -8.08 -4.09 7.66
CA VAL A 178 -8.27 -3.27 8.86
C VAL A 178 -9.74 -3.04 9.16
N SER A 179 -10.55 -2.68 8.16
CA SER A 179 -12.00 -2.45 8.38
C SER A 179 -12.74 -3.74 8.70
N TYR A 180 -12.33 -4.87 8.13
CA TYR A 180 -12.91 -6.15 8.49
C TYR A 180 -12.65 -6.47 9.97
N THR A 181 -11.45 -6.17 10.45
CA THR A 181 -11.10 -6.31 11.88
C THR A 181 -11.88 -5.33 12.75
N HIS A 182 -12.10 -4.09 12.29
CA HIS A 182 -12.88 -3.08 13.00
C HIS A 182 -14.38 -3.38 13.05
N LEU A 183 -14.93 -4.08 12.04
CA LEU A 183 -16.33 -4.50 12.02
C LEU A 183 -16.60 -5.73 12.91
N THR A 184 -15.59 -6.55 13.18
CA THR A 184 -15.72 -7.78 13.95
C THR A 184 -15.23 -7.67 15.39
N LEU A 185 -14.43 -6.64 15.72
CA LEU A 185 -14.01 -6.34 17.07
C LEU A 185 -14.58 -4.97 17.46
N PRO A 186 -15.41 -4.87 18.53
CA PRO A 186 -15.81 -3.57 19.03
C PRO A 186 -14.57 -2.84 19.52
N THR A 187 -14.15 -1.88 18.71
CA THR A 187 -13.26 -0.75 19.02
C THR A 187 -12.37 -0.91 20.25
N ILE A 188 -11.15 -1.35 20.03
CA ILE A 188 -10.02 -0.98 20.88
C ILE A 188 -9.00 -0.31 19.95
N CYS A 189 -9.17 0.99 19.76
CA CYS A 189 -8.13 1.92 19.35
C CYS A 189 -8.22 3.14 20.24
#